data_a41bf1d55f9c476c7c77b2fce0545fc9
#
_entry.id   a41bf1d55f9c476c7c77b2fce0545fc9
#
_cell.length_a   1.000
_cell.length_b   1.000
_cell.length_c   1.000
_cell.angle_alpha   90.00
_cell.angle_beta   90.00
_cell.angle_gamma   90.00
#
_symmetry.space_group_name_H-M   'P 1'
#
loop_
_entity.id
_entity.type
_entity.pdbx_description
1 polymer ?
#
loop_
_entity_poly.entity_id
_entity_poly.type
_entity_poly.pdbx_seq_one_letter_code
_entity_poly.pdbx_strand_id
1 'polypeptide(L)'
;MEFVEKIKQKAKSNLKTIVLPEAEEERNLKAADRILSEGFAKLILIGNPEKVHHLASELYLENIAGAEIVDPNDNPKKQQYVDLMLKLRASKGLTAEQAEKLIVNPLYLGALMVKAGDADGEVAGANNPTGDVLRPAFQY
;
A
#
# COMPACT_ATOMS: atom_id res chain seq x y z
N MET A 1 0.19 -15.40 -27.71
CA MET A 1 -0.11 -14.58 -26.52
C MET A 1 1.15 -13.90 -26.04
N GLU A 2 1.09 -12.60 -25.85
CA GLU A 2 2.19 -11.81 -25.35
C GLU A 2 2.60 -12.29 -23.94
N PHE A 3 3.88 -12.11 -23.62
CA PHE A 3 4.43 -12.49 -22.31
C PHE A 3 3.67 -11.80 -21.15
N VAL A 4 3.39 -10.50 -21.31
CA VAL A 4 2.66 -9.72 -20.29
C VAL A 4 1.24 -10.27 -20.10
N GLU A 5 0.56 -10.65 -21.18
CA GLU A 5 -0.78 -11.22 -21.08
C GLU A 5 -0.78 -12.58 -20.37
N LYS A 6 0.24 -13.38 -20.57
CA LYS A 6 0.41 -14.65 -19.83
C LYS A 6 0.56 -14.41 -18.33
N ILE A 7 1.37 -13.40 -17.96
CA ILE A 7 1.56 -13.03 -16.54
C ILE A 7 0.25 -12.57 -15.94
N LYS A 8 -0.50 -11.70 -16.63
CA LYS A 8 -1.80 -11.21 -16.17
C LYS A 8 -2.80 -12.35 -15.97
N GLN A 9 -2.86 -13.30 -16.89
CA GLN A 9 -3.75 -14.45 -16.75
C GLN A 9 -3.38 -15.33 -15.56
N LYS A 10 -2.09 -15.54 -15.33
CA LYS A 10 -1.62 -16.28 -14.18
C LYS A 10 -1.99 -15.55 -12.87
N ALA A 11 -1.84 -14.23 -12.86
CA ALA A 11 -2.24 -13.41 -11.71
C ALA A 11 -3.74 -13.50 -11.43
N LYS A 12 -4.58 -13.48 -12.48
CA LYS A 12 -6.04 -13.63 -12.34
C LYS A 12 -6.43 -14.97 -11.74
N SER A 13 -5.67 -16.02 -11.99
CA SER A 13 -5.94 -17.35 -11.47
C SER A 13 -5.64 -17.51 -9.99
N ASN A 14 -4.87 -16.61 -9.40
CA ASN A 14 -4.51 -16.62 -7.98
C ASN A 14 -4.31 -15.18 -7.50
N LEU A 15 -5.42 -14.49 -7.25
CA LEU A 15 -5.41 -13.07 -6.89
C LEU A 15 -4.64 -12.82 -5.61
N LYS A 16 -3.69 -11.90 -5.68
CA LYS A 16 -2.94 -11.41 -4.53
C LYS A 16 -3.38 -10.00 -4.18
N THR A 17 -3.19 -9.64 -2.92
CA THR A 17 -3.46 -8.29 -2.43
C THR A 17 -2.16 -7.50 -2.43
N ILE A 18 -2.14 -6.42 -3.20
CA ILE A 18 -0.97 -5.53 -3.34
C ILE A 18 -1.31 -4.19 -2.70
N VAL A 19 -0.41 -3.70 -1.85
CA VAL A 19 -0.56 -2.37 -1.27
C VAL A 19 0.22 -1.34 -2.09
N LEU A 20 -0.46 -0.22 -2.39
CA LEU A 20 0.11 0.91 -3.10
C LEU A 20 0.11 2.11 -2.14
N PRO A 21 1.26 2.43 -1.50
CA PRO A 21 1.29 3.45 -0.46
C PRO A 21 1.35 4.88 -0.99
N GLU A 22 1.45 5.06 -2.29
CA GLU A 22 1.52 6.38 -2.94
C GLU A 22 0.23 6.68 -3.72
N ALA A 23 -0.93 6.41 -3.10
CA ALA A 23 -2.23 6.48 -3.78
C ALA A 23 -2.68 7.90 -4.14
N GLU A 24 -2.07 8.93 -3.54
CA GLU A 24 -2.37 10.32 -3.88
C GLU A 24 -1.54 10.82 -5.09
N GLU A 25 -0.72 9.96 -5.66
CA GLU A 25 0.10 10.25 -6.83
C GLU A 25 -0.63 9.79 -8.10
N GLU A 26 -0.71 10.68 -9.10
CA GLU A 26 -1.53 10.50 -10.30
C GLU A 26 -1.23 9.21 -11.06
N ARG A 27 0.05 8.91 -11.29
CA ARG A 27 0.45 7.72 -12.08
C ARG A 27 0.07 6.43 -11.36
N ASN A 28 0.23 6.41 -10.04
CA ASN A 28 -0.16 5.26 -9.22
C ASN A 28 -1.67 5.06 -9.22
N LEU A 29 -2.42 6.14 -9.11
CA LEU A 29 -3.88 6.01 -9.11
C LEU A 29 -4.42 5.56 -10.46
N LYS A 30 -3.84 6.04 -11.56
CA LYS A 30 -4.17 5.56 -12.90
C LYS A 30 -3.83 4.08 -13.06
N ALA A 31 -2.67 3.65 -12.57
CA ALA A 31 -2.29 2.24 -12.60
C ALA A 31 -3.24 1.38 -11.77
N ALA A 32 -3.63 1.86 -10.59
CA ALA A 32 -4.60 1.17 -9.74
C ALA A 32 -5.93 0.97 -10.44
N ASP A 33 -6.43 2.01 -11.09
CA ASP A 33 -7.69 1.94 -11.83
C ASP A 33 -7.62 0.87 -12.92
N ARG A 34 -6.53 0.82 -13.65
CA ARG A 34 -6.34 -0.17 -14.71
C ARG A 34 -6.24 -1.59 -14.16
N ILE A 35 -5.52 -1.79 -13.06
CA ILE A 35 -5.41 -3.08 -12.40
C ILE A 35 -6.77 -3.58 -11.96
N LEU A 36 -7.58 -2.71 -11.35
CA LEU A 36 -8.93 -3.06 -10.91
C LEU A 36 -9.85 -3.36 -12.08
N SER A 37 -9.75 -2.59 -13.16
CA SER A 37 -10.51 -2.82 -14.38
C SER A 37 -10.17 -4.17 -15.03
N GLU A 38 -8.91 -4.53 -15.07
CA GLU A 38 -8.46 -5.80 -15.65
C GLU A 38 -8.57 -6.99 -14.68
N GLY A 39 -8.69 -6.74 -13.37
CA GLY A 39 -9.00 -7.76 -12.37
C GLY A 39 -7.88 -8.75 -12.07
N PHE A 40 -6.61 -8.35 -12.16
CA PHE A 40 -5.50 -9.27 -11.90
C PHE A 40 -4.83 -9.11 -10.52
N ALA A 41 -5.32 -8.20 -9.68
CA ALA A 41 -4.90 -8.06 -8.28
C ALA A 41 -5.99 -7.40 -7.47
N LYS A 42 -5.98 -7.65 -6.16
CA LYS A 42 -6.73 -6.86 -5.18
C LYS A 42 -5.80 -5.76 -4.70
N LEU A 43 -6.34 -4.58 -4.43
CA LEU A 43 -5.53 -3.43 -4.05
C LEU A 43 -5.95 -2.85 -2.71
N ILE A 44 -4.93 -2.48 -1.92
CA ILE A 44 -5.06 -1.58 -0.77
C ILE A 44 -4.33 -0.30 -1.15
N LEU A 45 -5.06 0.81 -1.13
CA LEU A 45 -4.52 2.14 -1.42
C LEU A 45 -4.33 2.89 -0.10
N ILE A 46 -3.11 3.35 0.17
CA ILE A 46 -2.84 4.15 1.37
C ILE A 46 -2.85 5.63 0.98
N GLY A 47 -3.73 6.38 1.58
CA GLY A 47 -3.87 7.81 1.34
C GLY A 47 -5.11 8.36 2.02
N ASN A 48 -5.27 9.67 1.96
CA ASN A 48 -6.48 10.33 2.46
C ASN A 48 -7.64 9.99 1.50
N PRO A 49 -8.74 9.37 1.97
CA PRO A 49 -9.83 8.95 1.10
C PRO A 49 -10.43 10.09 0.29
N GLU A 50 -10.61 11.26 0.90
CA GLU A 50 -11.16 12.42 0.19
C GLU A 50 -10.26 12.86 -0.95
N LYS A 51 -8.94 12.91 -0.72
CA LYS A 51 -7.97 13.27 -1.75
C LYS A 51 -7.91 12.23 -2.87
N VAL A 52 -7.95 10.94 -2.51
CA VAL A 52 -7.94 9.86 -3.49
C VAL A 52 -9.20 9.92 -4.37
N HIS A 53 -10.37 10.08 -3.76
CA HIS A 53 -11.62 10.17 -4.51
C HIS A 53 -11.68 11.43 -5.37
N HIS A 54 -11.18 12.55 -4.86
CA HIS A 54 -11.14 13.80 -5.63
C HIS A 54 -10.22 13.65 -6.86
N LEU A 55 -9.04 13.08 -6.68
CA LEU A 55 -8.11 12.85 -7.78
C LEU A 55 -8.69 11.86 -8.80
N ALA A 56 -9.33 10.80 -8.34
CA ALA A 56 -9.99 9.84 -9.22
C ALA A 56 -11.08 10.50 -10.05
N SER A 57 -11.86 11.41 -9.45
CA SER A 57 -12.89 12.18 -10.15
C SER A 57 -12.27 13.09 -11.22
N GLU A 58 -11.21 13.82 -10.88
CA GLU A 58 -10.53 14.69 -11.83
C GLU A 58 -9.94 13.93 -13.02
N LEU A 59 -9.48 12.71 -12.79
CA LEU A 59 -8.87 11.87 -13.81
C LEU A 59 -9.87 10.95 -14.53
N TYR A 60 -11.16 11.04 -14.19
CA TYR A 60 -12.23 10.20 -14.75
C TYR A 60 -11.99 8.70 -14.54
N LEU A 61 -11.46 8.32 -13.38
CA LEU A 61 -11.19 6.92 -13.03
C LEU A 61 -12.43 6.30 -12.38
N GLU A 62 -12.95 5.22 -12.94
CA GLU A 62 -14.24 4.64 -12.55
C GLU A 62 -14.13 3.40 -11.66
N ASN A 63 -12.92 2.82 -11.51
CA ASN A 63 -12.74 1.53 -10.85
C ASN A 63 -12.15 1.62 -9.45
N ILE A 64 -11.79 2.81 -8.97
CA ILE A 64 -11.10 3.00 -7.68
C ILE A 64 -11.94 2.52 -6.50
N ALA A 65 -13.27 2.56 -6.62
CA ALA A 65 -14.16 2.04 -5.57
C ALA A 65 -13.97 0.53 -5.30
N GLY A 66 -13.35 -0.20 -6.23
CA GLY A 66 -13.03 -1.61 -6.03
C GLY A 66 -11.83 -1.88 -5.13
N ALA A 67 -11.10 -0.84 -4.71
CA ALA A 67 -9.97 -0.97 -3.80
C ALA A 67 -10.37 -0.63 -2.37
N GLU A 68 -9.64 -1.21 -1.40
CA GLU A 68 -9.70 -0.73 -0.02
C GLU A 68 -8.81 0.51 0.10
N ILE A 69 -9.32 1.57 0.71
CA ILE A 69 -8.55 2.79 0.95
C ILE A 69 -8.31 2.91 2.44
N VAL A 70 -7.04 3.03 2.84
CA VAL A 70 -6.65 3.16 4.24
C VAL A 70 -5.98 4.52 4.44
N ASP A 71 -6.57 5.33 5.33
CA ASP A 71 -5.99 6.59 5.76
C ASP A 71 -4.97 6.30 6.85
N PRO A 72 -3.68 6.63 6.66
CA PRO A 72 -2.67 6.38 7.70
C PRO A 72 -2.90 7.20 8.97
N ASN A 73 -3.67 8.28 8.90
CA ASN A 73 -4.00 9.12 10.04
C ASN A 73 -5.31 8.72 10.73
N ASP A 74 -6.05 7.77 10.15
CA ASP A 74 -7.33 7.28 10.70
C ASP A 74 -7.44 5.79 10.40
N ASN A 75 -6.50 5.02 10.94
CA ASN A 75 -6.40 3.59 10.70
C ASN A 75 -6.87 2.81 11.94
N PRO A 76 -7.98 2.06 11.87
CA PRO A 76 -8.47 1.29 13.01
C PRO A 76 -7.51 0.19 13.46
N LYS A 77 -6.60 -0.25 12.62
CA LYS A 77 -5.58 -1.26 12.95
C LYS A 77 -4.26 -0.65 13.40
N LYS A 78 -4.19 0.66 13.59
CA LYS A 78 -2.95 1.35 13.97
C LYS A 78 -2.24 0.67 15.15
N GLN A 79 -2.98 0.36 16.21
CA GLN A 79 -2.37 -0.23 17.41
C GLN A 79 -1.79 -1.62 17.13
N GLN A 80 -2.44 -2.42 16.30
CA GLN A 80 -1.92 -3.74 15.92
C GLN A 80 -0.57 -3.62 15.21
N TYR A 81 -0.44 -2.66 14.30
CA TYR A 81 0.81 -2.45 13.58
C TYR A 81 1.90 -1.87 14.49
N VAL A 82 1.55 -0.94 15.39
CA VAL A 82 2.49 -0.43 16.39
C VAL A 82 3.01 -1.56 17.27
N ASP A 83 2.13 -2.43 17.75
CA ASP A 83 2.53 -3.58 18.57
C ASP A 83 3.45 -4.52 17.81
N LEU A 84 3.19 -4.75 16.53
CA LEU A 84 4.05 -5.57 15.68
C LEU A 84 5.42 -4.91 15.49
N MET A 85 5.47 -3.61 15.24
CA MET A 85 6.73 -2.88 15.15
C MET A 85 7.56 -3.02 16.41
N LEU A 86 6.94 -2.87 17.58
CA LEU A 86 7.63 -3.00 18.87
C LEU A 86 8.12 -4.42 19.09
N LYS A 87 7.30 -5.42 18.77
CA LYS A 87 7.71 -6.82 18.86
C LYS A 87 8.96 -7.11 18.04
N LEU A 88 9.06 -6.52 16.87
CA LEU A 88 10.15 -6.81 15.93
C LEU A 88 11.40 -5.97 16.19
N ARG A 89 11.26 -4.76 16.72
CA ARG A 89 12.35 -3.80 16.81
C ARG A 89 12.57 -3.13 18.17
N ALA A 90 11.88 -3.54 19.24
CA ALA A 90 12.15 -3.00 20.59
C ALA A 90 13.60 -3.28 20.99
N SER A 91 14.14 -4.45 20.64
CA SER A 91 15.53 -4.82 20.88
C SER A 91 16.54 -3.94 20.13
N LYS A 92 16.10 -3.22 19.11
CA LYS A 92 16.91 -2.26 18.35
C LYS A 92 16.70 -0.82 18.83
N GLY A 93 16.01 -0.62 19.95
CA GLY A 93 15.80 0.69 20.57
C GLY A 93 14.54 1.42 20.12
N LEU A 94 13.65 0.76 19.38
CA LEU A 94 12.39 1.40 18.96
C LEU A 94 11.48 1.61 20.18
N THR A 95 11.03 2.86 20.38
CA THR A 95 10.06 3.20 21.42
C THR A 95 8.65 3.24 20.88
N ALA A 96 7.64 3.13 21.76
CA ALA A 96 6.23 3.25 21.37
C ALA A 96 5.93 4.59 20.69
N GLU A 97 6.50 5.67 21.19
CA GLU A 97 6.33 7.01 20.59
C GLU A 97 6.88 7.05 19.16
N GLN A 98 8.07 6.50 18.96
CA GLN A 98 8.66 6.42 17.61
C GLN A 98 7.81 5.56 16.67
N ALA A 99 7.33 4.41 17.13
CA ALA A 99 6.48 3.53 16.35
C ALA A 99 5.19 4.23 15.92
N GLU A 100 4.55 4.97 16.83
CA GLU A 100 3.33 5.72 16.50
C GLU A 100 3.56 6.79 15.44
N LYS A 101 4.72 7.44 15.45
CA LYS A 101 5.09 8.41 14.43
C LYS A 101 5.39 7.76 13.08
N LEU A 102 6.10 6.63 13.08
CA LEU A 102 6.48 5.94 11.86
C LEU A 102 5.28 5.32 11.15
N ILE A 103 4.32 4.77 11.90
CA ILE A 103 3.22 4.02 11.29
C ILE A 103 2.26 4.91 10.48
N VAL A 104 2.26 6.22 10.70
CA VAL A 104 1.47 7.15 9.88
C VAL A 104 2.19 7.50 8.57
N ASN A 105 3.44 7.10 8.40
CA ASN A 105 4.13 7.19 7.13
C ASN A 105 3.64 6.05 6.22
N PRO A 106 3.10 6.35 5.02
CA PRO A 106 2.53 5.32 4.15
C PRO A 106 3.50 4.19 3.78
N LEU A 107 4.78 4.48 3.65
CA LEU A 107 5.78 3.46 3.31
C LEU A 107 5.98 2.46 4.46
N TYR A 108 6.01 2.94 5.69
CA TYR A 108 6.07 2.06 6.86
C TYR A 108 4.77 1.28 7.03
N LEU A 109 3.63 1.95 6.89
CA LEU A 109 2.34 1.28 6.98
C LEU A 109 2.22 0.14 5.96
N GLY A 110 2.60 0.41 4.70
CA GLY A 110 2.58 -0.61 3.66
C GLY A 110 3.46 -1.82 3.99
N ALA A 111 4.68 -1.57 4.48
CA ALA A 111 5.59 -2.64 4.89
C ALA A 111 5.00 -3.47 6.04
N LEU A 112 4.38 -2.83 7.03
CA LEU A 112 3.76 -3.52 8.15
C LEU A 112 2.53 -4.33 7.72
N MET A 113 1.75 -3.84 6.75
CA MET A 113 0.64 -4.61 6.19
C MET A 113 1.12 -5.92 5.55
N VAL A 114 2.23 -5.87 4.81
CA VAL A 114 2.81 -7.08 4.23
C VAL A 114 3.33 -8.00 5.33
N LYS A 115 4.04 -7.47 6.31
CA LYS A 115 4.58 -8.26 7.42
C LYS A 115 3.49 -8.92 8.24
N ALA A 116 2.37 -8.22 8.47
CA ALA A 116 1.23 -8.75 9.22
C ALA A 116 0.39 -9.76 8.43
N GLY A 117 0.61 -9.89 7.13
CA GLY A 117 -0.17 -10.78 6.27
C GLY A 117 -1.46 -10.15 5.74
N ASP A 118 -1.68 -8.86 5.95
CA ASP A 118 -2.86 -8.16 5.43
C ASP A 118 -2.72 -7.85 3.93
N ALA A 119 -1.51 -7.82 3.43
CA ALA A 119 -1.19 -7.74 2.02
C ALA A 119 -0.12 -8.75 1.66
N ASP A 120 -0.08 -9.15 0.39
CA ASP A 120 0.91 -10.11 -0.12
C ASP A 120 2.17 -9.43 -0.65
N GLY A 121 2.06 -8.17 -1.03
CA GLY A 121 3.19 -7.40 -1.54
C GLY A 121 2.90 -5.92 -1.59
N GLU A 122 3.93 -5.13 -1.86
CA GLU A 122 3.88 -3.67 -1.94
C GLU A 122 4.62 -3.20 -3.19
N VAL A 123 4.07 -2.22 -3.88
CA VAL A 123 4.73 -1.55 -5.01
C VAL A 123 4.77 -0.06 -4.71
N ALA A 124 5.97 0.51 -4.68
CA ALA A 124 6.19 1.92 -4.35
C ALA A 124 7.39 2.47 -5.13
N GLY A 125 7.58 3.78 -5.08
CA GLY A 125 8.72 4.47 -5.69
C GLY A 125 8.34 5.51 -6.74
N ALA A 126 7.04 5.77 -6.94
CA ALA A 126 6.61 6.75 -7.93
C ALA A 126 6.94 8.18 -7.51
N ASN A 127 6.86 8.50 -6.21
CA ASN A 127 7.14 9.85 -5.70
C ASN A 127 7.99 9.86 -4.43
N ASN A 128 8.64 8.73 -4.09
CA ASN A 128 9.56 8.65 -2.96
C ASN A 128 10.92 8.13 -3.43
N PRO A 129 12.03 8.61 -2.84
CA PRO A 129 13.36 8.09 -3.16
C PRO A 129 13.49 6.60 -2.81
N THR A 130 14.35 5.90 -3.53
CA THR A 130 14.59 4.46 -3.34
C THR A 130 14.94 4.12 -1.89
N GLY A 131 15.78 4.93 -1.24
CA GLY A 131 16.15 4.71 0.17
C GLY A 131 14.98 4.76 1.12
N ASP A 132 14.02 5.65 0.89
CA ASP A 132 12.83 5.78 1.74
C ASP A 132 11.88 4.60 1.56
N VAL A 133 11.82 4.02 0.36
CA VAL A 133 11.02 2.82 0.08
C VAL A 133 11.68 1.59 0.70
N LEU A 134 12.99 1.43 0.53
CA LEU A 134 13.71 0.23 0.96
C LEU A 134 13.93 0.15 2.47
N ARG A 135 14.06 1.29 3.16
CA ARG A 135 14.31 1.28 4.61
C ARG A 135 13.25 0.53 5.39
N PRO A 136 11.94 0.82 5.23
CA PRO A 136 10.90 0.04 5.91
C PRO A 136 10.93 -1.44 5.51
N ALA A 137 11.15 -1.74 4.24
CA ALA A 137 11.18 -3.10 3.73
C ALA A 137 12.30 -3.93 4.36
N PHE A 138 13.47 -3.33 4.57
CA PHE A 138 14.61 -4.02 5.20
C PHE A 138 14.44 -4.15 6.71
N GLN A 139 13.71 -3.22 7.36
CA GLN A 139 13.49 -3.24 8.81
C GLN A 139 12.38 -4.22 9.23
N TYR A 140 11.42 -4.43 8.37
CA TYR A 140 10.22 -5.23 8.63
C TYR A 140 9.98 -6.24 7.51
#